data_6d5e643ee75a95e651da09f8f5ac70c8
#
_entry.id   6d5e643ee75a95e651da09f8f5ac70c8
#
_cell.length_a   1.000
_cell.length_b   1.000
_cell.length_c   1.000
_cell.angle_alpha   90.00
_cell.angle_beta   90.00
_cell.angle_gamma   90.00
#
_symmetry.space_group_name_H-M   'P 1'
#
loop_
_entity.id
_entity.type
_entity.pdbx_description
1 polymer ?
#
loop_
_entity_poly.entity_id
_entity_poly.type
_entity_poly.pdbx_seq_one_letter_code
_entity_poly.pdbx_strand_id
1 'polypeptide(L)'
;KILTGPCVLEDRDTVMRIAEKLKPLSEDKRIDFYFKASFDKANRTSITSFRGPGLDEGLKIFQEIKEQFGYKVVTDIHESYQAAPAGEVMDILQIPAFLCRQTDLLVAAAKTPAIINIKKGQFLAADAMKHPVEKILNTRGIFEVSYENSEKAGVWLCERGNTFGYGALVVDMRNLLLLKQYAPVIFDATHSVQIPSTGGTTGGNSAFVPYMAKAAAAVGVDGFFFETHIDPSVAKSDGPNMLKIEDLYKTVSDIFAIQEALGYN
;
A
#
# COMPACT_ATOMS: atom_id res chain seq x y z
N LYS A 1 6.19 3.75 -9.58
CA LYS A 1 4.79 3.48 -9.19
C LYS A 1 4.46 4.32 -7.94
N ILE A 2 3.28 4.96 -7.92
CA ILE A 2 2.77 5.69 -6.74
C ILE A 2 1.37 5.18 -6.42
N LEU A 3 1.23 4.55 -5.24
CA LEU A 3 -0.01 4.08 -4.69
C LEU A 3 -0.45 5.06 -3.61
N THR A 4 -1.53 5.83 -3.81
CA THR A 4 -1.92 6.86 -2.84
C THR A 4 -3.41 7.15 -2.86
N GLY A 5 -3.93 7.61 -1.73
CA GLY A 5 -5.33 7.96 -1.49
C GLY A 5 -5.63 7.96 0.01
N PRO A 6 -6.90 8.03 0.41
CA PRO A 6 -7.26 7.99 1.83
C PRO A 6 -7.02 6.61 2.43
N CYS A 7 -6.86 6.55 3.75
CA CYS A 7 -6.70 5.28 4.47
C CYS A 7 -7.88 4.33 4.22
N VAL A 8 -9.10 4.86 4.29
CA VAL A 8 -10.37 4.13 4.15
C VAL A 8 -11.34 4.94 3.30
N LEU A 9 -12.24 4.29 2.60
CA LEU A 9 -13.41 4.94 2.01
C LEU A 9 -14.29 5.48 3.14
N GLU A 10 -14.31 6.80 3.31
CA GLU A 10 -15.06 7.44 4.38
C GLU A 10 -16.53 7.66 3.94
N ASP A 11 -16.77 8.80 3.33
CA ASP A 11 -17.99 9.07 2.58
C ASP A 11 -17.63 9.34 1.11
N ARG A 12 -18.59 9.12 0.23
CA ARG A 12 -18.38 9.21 -1.23
C ARG A 12 -17.83 10.57 -1.64
N ASP A 13 -18.40 11.67 -1.11
CA ASP A 13 -18.02 13.03 -1.53
C ASP A 13 -16.59 13.38 -1.13
N THR A 14 -16.18 13.02 0.09
CA THR A 14 -14.80 13.20 0.55
C THR A 14 -13.82 12.39 -0.31
N VAL A 15 -14.15 11.14 -0.62
CA VAL A 15 -13.30 10.27 -1.46
C VAL A 15 -13.15 10.83 -2.86
N MET A 16 -14.23 11.27 -3.50
CA MET A 16 -14.20 11.86 -4.84
C MET A 16 -13.41 13.18 -4.88
N ARG A 17 -13.53 14.01 -3.85
CA ARG A 17 -12.71 15.24 -3.73
C ARG A 17 -11.22 14.94 -3.56
N ILE A 18 -10.86 13.88 -2.82
CA ILE A 18 -9.47 13.43 -2.71
C ILE A 18 -8.98 12.93 -4.08
N ALA A 19 -9.77 12.11 -4.77
CA ALA A 19 -9.44 11.61 -6.10
C ALA A 19 -9.20 12.76 -7.09
N GLU A 20 -10.08 13.76 -7.12
CA GLU A 20 -9.92 14.94 -7.96
C GLU A 20 -8.62 15.71 -7.66
N LYS A 21 -8.32 15.93 -6.38
CA LYS A 21 -7.08 16.61 -5.98
C LYS A 21 -5.82 15.82 -6.33
N LEU A 22 -5.88 14.49 -6.48
CA LEU A 22 -4.75 13.67 -6.89
C LEU A 22 -4.52 13.63 -8.41
N LYS A 23 -5.39 14.27 -9.20
CA LYS A 23 -5.30 14.30 -10.66
C LYS A 23 -3.93 14.74 -11.20
N PRO A 24 -3.25 15.77 -10.67
CA PRO A 24 -1.92 16.15 -11.15
C PRO A 24 -0.87 15.03 -11.06
N LEU A 25 -0.97 14.12 -10.09
CA LEU A 25 -0.08 12.95 -10.02
C LEU A 25 -0.41 11.90 -11.08
N SER A 26 -1.68 11.72 -11.39
CA SER A 26 -2.11 10.76 -12.42
C SER A 26 -1.81 11.23 -13.85
N GLU A 27 -1.69 12.54 -14.08
CA GLU A 27 -1.37 13.15 -15.36
C GLU A 27 0.15 13.28 -15.61
N ASP A 28 0.97 13.12 -14.57
CA ASP A 28 2.43 13.13 -14.70
C ASP A 28 2.92 11.80 -15.34
N LYS A 29 3.41 11.89 -16.58
CA LYS A 29 3.85 10.73 -17.39
C LYS A 29 4.99 9.91 -16.76
N ARG A 30 5.68 10.46 -15.75
CA ARG A 30 6.71 9.75 -14.99
C ARG A 30 6.12 8.81 -13.95
N ILE A 31 4.81 8.93 -13.64
CA ILE A 31 4.13 8.24 -12.57
C ILE A 31 3.19 7.17 -13.14
N ASP A 32 3.41 5.92 -12.74
CA ASP A 32 2.38 4.88 -12.83
C ASP A 32 1.51 5.00 -11.56
N PHE A 33 0.36 5.67 -11.72
CA PHE A 33 -0.50 6.10 -10.62
C PHE A 33 -1.57 5.06 -10.29
N TYR A 34 -1.78 4.84 -8.99
CA TYR A 34 -2.81 3.96 -8.45
C TYR A 34 -3.53 4.65 -7.30
N PHE A 35 -4.85 4.80 -7.42
CA PHE A 35 -5.67 5.33 -6.32
C PHE A 35 -5.93 4.23 -5.29
N LYS A 36 -5.50 4.45 -4.05
CA LYS A 36 -5.63 3.46 -2.96
C LYS A 36 -6.59 3.92 -1.89
N ALA A 37 -7.52 3.05 -1.52
CA ALA A 37 -8.31 3.15 -0.30
C ALA A 37 -8.69 1.75 0.19
N SER A 38 -9.14 1.62 1.44
CA SER A 38 -9.71 0.36 1.96
C SER A 38 -11.23 0.46 2.03
N PHE A 39 -11.93 -0.57 1.60
CA PHE A 39 -13.38 -0.66 1.79
C PHE A 39 -13.76 -1.08 3.22
N ASP A 40 -12.84 -1.70 3.94
CA ASP A 40 -12.98 -2.10 5.34
C ASP A 40 -11.64 -2.01 6.08
N LYS A 41 -11.67 -1.66 7.34
CA LYS A 41 -10.55 -1.74 8.29
C LYS A 41 -10.82 -2.87 9.28
N ALA A 42 -10.46 -4.11 8.89
CA ALA A 42 -10.81 -5.32 9.64
C ALA A 42 -10.04 -5.49 10.96
N ASN A 43 -8.91 -4.80 11.15
CA ASN A 43 -8.01 -4.96 12.30
C ASN A 43 -7.96 -3.74 13.25
N ARG A 44 -9.09 -3.05 13.43
CA ARG A 44 -9.17 -1.88 14.33
C ARG A 44 -8.90 -2.25 15.80
N THR A 45 -8.26 -1.33 16.53
CA THR A 45 -7.99 -1.50 17.96
C THR A 45 -9.28 -1.55 18.79
N SER A 46 -10.29 -0.71 18.46
CA SER A 46 -11.59 -0.70 19.12
C SER A 46 -12.68 -1.23 18.20
N ILE A 47 -13.61 -2.01 18.77
CA ILE A 47 -14.77 -2.51 18.05
C ILE A 47 -15.73 -1.40 17.58
N THR A 48 -15.68 -0.23 18.22
CA THR A 48 -16.50 0.95 17.87
C THR A 48 -15.85 1.86 16.83
N SER A 49 -14.61 1.55 16.40
CA SER A 49 -13.91 2.36 15.40
C SER A 49 -14.59 2.27 14.03
N PHE A 50 -14.52 3.36 13.28
CA PHE A 50 -15.02 3.38 11.90
C PHE A 50 -14.30 2.35 11.04
N ARG A 51 -15.04 1.56 10.28
CA ARG A 51 -14.50 0.47 9.47
C ARG A 51 -14.52 0.73 7.97
N GLY A 52 -15.43 1.54 7.49
CA GLY A 52 -15.65 1.75 6.06
C GLY A 52 -17.04 1.27 5.61
N PRO A 53 -17.36 1.39 4.30
CA PRO A 53 -18.66 1.04 3.73
C PRO A 53 -18.89 -0.47 3.55
N GLY A 54 -17.85 -1.29 3.67
CA GLY A 54 -17.88 -2.71 3.34
C GLY A 54 -17.62 -2.98 1.85
N LEU A 55 -17.57 -4.28 1.50
CA LEU A 55 -17.13 -4.75 0.17
C LEU A 55 -18.02 -4.20 -0.95
N ASP A 56 -19.32 -4.48 -0.92
CA ASP A 56 -20.21 -4.21 -2.05
C ASP A 56 -20.32 -2.72 -2.38
N GLU A 57 -20.48 -1.89 -1.37
CA GLU A 57 -20.54 -0.44 -1.55
C GLU A 57 -19.16 0.14 -1.89
N GLY A 58 -18.11 -0.38 -1.28
CA GLY A 58 -16.75 0.01 -1.61
C GLY A 58 -16.39 -0.24 -3.06
N LEU A 59 -16.75 -1.39 -3.62
CA LEU A 59 -16.48 -1.71 -5.03
C LEU A 59 -17.23 -0.77 -5.99
N LYS A 60 -18.45 -0.35 -5.66
CA LYS A 60 -19.17 0.66 -6.45
C LYS A 60 -18.44 2.00 -6.47
N ILE A 61 -17.96 2.46 -5.31
CA ILE A 61 -17.19 3.72 -5.22
C ILE A 61 -15.89 3.61 -6.06
N PHE A 62 -15.19 2.48 -6.01
CA PHE A 62 -14.00 2.27 -6.86
C PHE A 62 -14.34 2.25 -8.34
N GLN A 63 -15.46 1.65 -8.72
CA GLN A 63 -15.93 1.68 -10.11
C GLN A 63 -16.22 3.12 -10.58
N GLU A 64 -16.88 3.94 -9.77
CA GLU A 64 -17.09 5.36 -10.06
C GLU A 64 -15.78 6.12 -10.23
N ILE A 65 -14.77 5.85 -9.39
CA ILE A 65 -13.44 6.46 -9.52
C ILE A 65 -12.78 6.09 -10.85
N LYS A 66 -12.87 4.82 -11.26
CA LYS A 66 -12.37 4.37 -12.57
C LYS A 66 -13.08 5.08 -13.72
N GLU A 67 -14.40 5.18 -13.66
CA GLU A 67 -15.22 5.80 -14.71
C GLU A 67 -14.99 7.32 -14.80
N GLN A 68 -14.90 8.01 -13.66
CA GLN A 68 -14.79 9.46 -13.64
C GLN A 68 -13.36 9.96 -13.90
N PHE A 69 -12.33 9.27 -13.39
CA PHE A 69 -10.96 9.74 -13.42
C PHE A 69 -10.03 8.89 -14.28
N GLY A 70 -10.44 7.68 -14.69
CA GLY A 70 -9.59 6.75 -15.42
C GLY A 70 -8.48 6.13 -14.56
N TYR A 71 -8.59 6.16 -13.23
CA TYR A 71 -7.54 5.67 -12.34
C TYR A 71 -7.49 4.15 -12.28
N LYS A 72 -6.28 3.60 -12.16
CA LYS A 72 -6.08 2.27 -11.61
C LYS A 72 -6.33 2.31 -10.10
N VAL A 73 -6.93 1.26 -9.54
CA VAL A 73 -7.40 1.26 -8.16
C VAL A 73 -6.81 0.11 -7.33
N VAL A 74 -6.57 0.39 -6.05
CA VAL A 74 -5.99 -0.55 -5.07
C VAL A 74 -6.86 -0.61 -3.82
N THR A 75 -7.17 -1.82 -3.38
CA THR A 75 -7.77 -2.06 -2.05
C THR A 75 -7.14 -3.26 -1.36
N ASP A 76 -7.26 -3.33 -0.05
CA ASP A 76 -6.90 -4.52 0.73
C ASP A 76 -8.09 -5.47 0.90
N ILE A 77 -7.80 -6.77 0.91
CA ILE A 77 -8.75 -7.84 1.20
C ILE A 77 -8.34 -8.57 2.49
N HIS A 78 -9.32 -9.07 3.24
CA HIS A 78 -9.10 -9.65 4.57
C HIS A 78 -9.55 -11.11 4.66
N GLU A 79 -10.49 -11.51 3.82
CA GLU A 79 -11.08 -12.83 3.75
C GLU A 79 -11.00 -13.39 2.32
N SER A 80 -10.85 -14.70 2.19
CA SER A 80 -10.66 -15.34 0.88
C SER A 80 -11.83 -15.13 -0.08
N TYR A 81 -13.07 -15.03 0.42
CA TYR A 81 -14.26 -14.80 -0.40
C TYR A 81 -14.32 -13.40 -1.03
N GLN A 82 -13.58 -12.44 -0.47
CA GLN A 82 -13.52 -11.07 -1.01
C GLN A 82 -12.67 -10.97 -2.28
N ALA A 83 -11.74 -11.92 -2.48
CA ALA A 83 -10.77 -11.85 -3.57
C ALA A 83 -11.43 -11.84 -4.96
N ALA A 84 -12.38 -12.75 -5.21
CA ALA A 84 -13.02 -12.86 -6.52
C ALA A 84 -13.80 -11.58 -6.89
N PRO A 85 -14.78 -11.11 -6.09
CA PRO A 85 -15.52 -9.89 -6.44
C PRO A 85 -14.63 -8.64 -6.47
N ALA A 86 -13.65 -8.52 -5.58
CA ALA A 86 -12.72 -7.41 -5.62
C ALA A 86 -11.82 -7.47 -6.87
N GLY A 87 -11.37 -8.66 -7.28
CA GLY A 87 -10.52 -8.84 -8.46
C GLY A 87 -11.18 -8.51 -9.80
N GLU A 88 -12.51 -8.38 -9.85
CA GLU A 88 -13.23 -7.93 -11.05
C GLU A 88 -13.15 -6.40 -11.25
N VAL A 89 -12.97 -5.65 -10.17
CA VAL A 89 -12.95 -4.17 -10.19
C VAL A 89 -11.54 -3.61 -10.01
N MET A 90 -10.77 -4.23 -9.11
CA MET A 90 -9.47 -3.71 -8.65
C MET A 90 -8.33 -4.09 -9.59
N ASP A 91 -7.42 -3.16 -9.82
CA ASP A 91 -6.19 -3.41 -10.56
C ASP A 91 -5.11 -4.04 -9.65
N ILE A 92 -5.15 -3.73 -8.36
CA ILE A 92 -4.27 -4.33 -7.34
C ILE A 92 -5.10 -4.78 -6.13
N LEU A 93 -4.90 -6.02 -5.69
CA LEU A 93 -5.33 -6.53 -4.40
C LEU A 93 -4.16 -6.50 -3.42
N GLN A 94 -4.34 -5.81 -2.30
CA GLN A 94 -3.34 -5.75 -1.25
C GLN A 94 -3.64 -6.78 -0.16
N ILE A 95 -2.59 -7.51 0.24
CA ILE A 95 -2.64 -8.41 1.40
C ILE A 95 -2.11 -7.65 2.62
N PRO A 96 -2.92 -7.47 3.68
CA PRO A 96 -2.50 -6.79 4.91
C PRO A 96 -1.30 -7.48 5.58
N ALA A 97 -0.49 -6.69 6.30
CA ALA A 97 0.73 -7.18 6.93
C ALA A 97 0.50 -8.35 7.89
N PHE A 98 -0.56 -8.29 8.71
CA PHE A 98 -0.89 -9.38 9.65
C PHE A 98 -1.32 -10.67 8.93
N LEU A 99 -1.80 -10.58 7.71
CA LEU A 99 -2.33 -11.69 6.92
C LEU A 99 -1.35 -12.18 5.84
N CYS A 100 -0.14 -11.65 5.79
CA CYS A 100 0.83 -11.93 4.73
C CYS A 100 1.24 -13.41 4.62
N ARG A 101 0.96 -14.24 5.64
CA ARG A 101 1.23 -15.69 5.65
C ARG A 101 0.00 -16.57 5.41
N GLN A 102 -1.21 -15.99 5.37
CA GLN A 102 -2.47 -16.74 5.26
C GLN A 102 -2.59 -17.38 3.87
N THR A 103 -2.40 -18.70 3.82
CA THR A 103 -2.32 -19.44 2.55
C THR A 103 -3.60 -19.31 1.72
N ASP A 104 -4.77 -19.49 2.32
CA ASP A 104 -6.04 -19.46 1.60
C ASP A 104 -6.34 -18.08 1.02
N LEU A 105 -5.98 -16.99 1.75
CA LEU A 105 -6.13 -15.63 1.28
C LEU A 105 -5.19 -15.34 0.09
N LEU A 106 -3.91 -15.75 0.20
CA LEU A 106 -2.92 -15.58 -0.87
C LEU A 106 -3.32 -16.36 -2.13
N VAL A 107 -3.78 -17.61 -1.98
CA VAL A 107 -4.25 -18.44 -3.10
C VAL A 107 -5.51 -17.86 -3.74
N ALA A 108 -6.47 -17.37 -2.94
CA ALA A 108 -7.67 -16.73 -3.45
C ALA A 108 -7.33 -15.47 -4.27
N ALA A 109 -6.45 -14.61 -3.74
CA ALA A 109 -5.96 -13.42 -4.44
C ALA A 109 -5.22 -13.80 -5.74
N ALA A 110 -4.35 -14.82 -5.70
CA ALA A 110 -3.56 -15.25 -6.84
C ALA A 110 -4.40 -15.75 -8.03
N LYS A 111 -5.61 -16.26 -7.78
CA LYS A 111 -6.57 -16.70 -8.81
C LYS A 111 -7.24 -15.57 -9.58
N THR A 112 -7.10 -14.33 -9.12
CA THR A 112 -7.62 -13.16 -9.80
C THR A 112 -6.61 -12.62 -10.83
N PRO A 113 -7.05 -11.83 -11.82
CA PRO A 113 -6.14 -11.17 -12.77
C PRO A 113 -5.37 -9.98 -12.16
N ALA A 114 -5.76 -9.52 -10.97
CA ALA A 114 -5.17 -8.36 -10.32
C ALA A 114 -3.69 -8.58 -9.93
N ILE A 115 -2.94 -7.50 -9.86
CA ILE A 115 -1.62 -7.49 -9.22
C ILE A 115 -1.81 -7.74 -7.72
N ILE A 116 -0.92 -8.52 -7.11
CA ILE A 116 -0.99 -8.81 -5.67
C ILE A 116 0.16 -8.08 -4.96
N ASN A 117 -0.19 -7.08 -4.15
CA ASN A 117 0.75 -6.33 -3.32
C ASN A 117 0.75 -6.86 -1.88
N ILE A 118 1.81 -7.55 -1.45
CA ILE A 118 1.88 -8.19 -0.14
C ILE A 118 2.62 -7.29 0.83
N LYS A 119 1.92 -6.75 1.83
CA LYS A 119 2.59 -6.02 2.92
C LYS A 119 3.37 -6.97 3.81
N LYS A 120 4.66 -6.66 4.02
CA LYS A 120 5.50 -7.44 4.92
C LYS A 120 4.99 -7.33 6.36
N GLY A 121 4.82 -8.47 7.03
CA GLY A 121 4.51 -8.50 8.46
C GLY A 121 5.62 -7.85 9.28
N GLN A 122 5.25 -7.04 10.30
CA GLN A 122 6.21 -6.40 11.20
C GLN A 122 7.05 -7.41 12.01
N PHE A 123 6.56 -8.64 12.08
CA PHE A 123 7.16 -9.77 12.81
C PHE A 123 8.03 -10.67 11.93
N LEU A 124 8.17 -10.36 10.62
CA LEU A 124 8.93 -11.17 9.67
C LEU A 124 10.24 -10.50 9.24
N ALA A 125 11.29 -11.31 9.13
CA ALA A 125 12.49 -10.94 8.39
C ALA A 125 12.18 -10.83 6.89
N ALA A 126 12.98 -10.05 6.14
CA ALA A 126 12.81 -9.87 4.70
C ALA A 126 12.85 -11.21 3.95
N ASP A 127 13.79 -12.10 4.28
CA ASP A 127 13.95 -13.40 3.62
C ASP A 127 12.73 -14.31 3.75
N ALA A 128 11.95 -14.19 4.85
CA ALA A 128 10.73 -14.94 5.04
C ALA A 128 9.61 -14.55 4.05
N MET A 129 9.73 -13.39 3.41
CA MET A 129 8.76 -12.93 2.40
C MET A 129 8.86 -13.70 1.08
N LYS A 130 9.92 -14.48 0.87
CA LYS A 130 9.98 -15.43 -0.24
C LYS A 130 8.76 -16.38 -0.25
N HIS A 131 8.34 -16.87 0.91
CA HIS A 131 7.28 -17.87 1.01
C HIS A 131 5.88 -17.37 0.58
N PRO A 132 5.38 -16.17 0.98
CA PRO A 132 4.14 -15.67 0.42
C PRO A 132 4.21 -15.41 -1.10
N VAL A 133 5.36 -14.94 -1.62
CA VAL A 133 5.57 -14.80 -3.06
C VAL A 133 5.47 -16.17 -3.76
N GLU A 134 6.16 -17.17 -3.24
CA GLU A 134 6.14 -18.55 -3.77
C GLU A 134 4.71 -19.13 -3.86
N LYS A 135 3.88 -18.90 -2.85
CA LYS A 135 2.48 -19.35 -2.85
C LYS A 135 1.68 -18.75 -4.01
N ILE A 136 1.86 -17.46 -4.27
CA ILE A 136 1.17 -16.78 -5.37
C ILE A 136 1.71 -17.26 -6.72
N LEU A 137 3.02 -17.29 -6.90
CA LEU A 137 3.65 -17.74 -8.13
C LEU A 137 3.26 -19.19 -8.46
N ASN A 138 3.33 -20.10 -7.49
CA ASN A 138 2.93 -21.50 -7.69
C ASN A 138 1.45 -21.62 -8.07
N THR A 139 0.58 -20.82 -7.47
CA THR A 139 -0.85 -20.79 -7.85
C THR A 139 -1.04 -20.31 -9.29
N ARG A 140 -0.15 -19.44 -9.80
CA ARG A 140 -0.12 -18.94 -11.19
C ARG A 140 0.71 -19.85 -12.14
N GLY A 141 1.17 -21.01 -11.67
CA GLY A 141 1.94 -21.98 -12.48
C GLY A 141 3.42 -21.63 -12.69
N ILE A 142 3.98 -20.76 -11.85
CA ILE A 142 5.38 -20.34 -11.89
C ILE A 142 6.08 -20.86 -10.63
N PHE A 143 7.12 -21.68 -10.80
CA PHE A 143 7.73 -22.45 -9.70
C PHE A 143 9.10 -21.88 -9.23
N GLU A 144 9.59 -20.84 -9.87
CA GLU A 144 10.83 -20.16 -9.51
C GLU A 144 10.53 -18.76 -8.97
N VAL A 145 11.00 -18.47 -7.76
CA VAL A 145 10.89 -17.14 -7.15
C VAL A 145 12.07 -16.29 -7.58
N SER A 146 11.81 -15.28 -8.39
CA SER A 146 12.75 -14.24 -8.78
C SER A 146 12.03 -12.91 -8.97
N TYR A 147 12.77 -11.81 -9.03
CA TYR A 147 12.23 -10.49 -9.32
C TYR A 147 11.46 -10.50 -10.65
N GLU A 148 12.06 -11.03 -11.71
CA GLU A 148 11.53 -11.02 -13.06
C GLU A 148 10.23 -11.85 -13.16
N ASN A 149 10.21 -13.03 -12.54
CA ASN A 149 9.03 -13.89 -12.52
C ASN A 149 7.89 -13.23 -11.72
N SER A 150 8.22 -12.59 -10.61
CA SER A 150 7.25 -11.87 -9.78
C SER A 150 6.69 -10.62 -10.48
N GLU A 151 7.55 -9.84 -11.12
CA GLU A 151 7.13 -8.68 -11.90
C GLU A 151 6.20 -9.08 -13.04
N LYS A 152 6.60 -10.07 -13.84
CA LYS A 152 5.80 -10.61 -14.94
C LYS A 152 4.47 -11.20 -14.47
N ALA A 153 4.46 -11.83 -13.30
CA ALA A 153 3.27 -12.39 -12.71
C ALA A 153 2.41 -11.36 -11.97
N GLY A 154 2.86 -10.11 -11.82
CA GLY A 154 2.15 -9.08 -11.05
C GLY A 154 2.15 -9.38 -9.54
N VAL A 155 3.29 -9.74 -8.97
CA VAL A 155 3.46 -9.94 -7.52
C VAL A 155 4.43 -8.91 -7.00
N TRP A 156 4.01 -8.10 -6.04
CA TRP A 156 4.84 -7.08 -5.40
C TRP A 156 4.95 -7.30 -3.91
N LEU A 157 6.05 -6.86 -3.32
CA LEU A 157 6.26 -6.82 -1.88
C LEU A 157 6.22 -5.37 -1.39
N CYS A 158 5.68 -5.16 -0.19
CA CYS A 158 5.56 -3.83 0.39
C CYS A 158 6.22 -3.80 1.78
N GLU A 159 7.36 -3.11 1.90
CA GLU A 159 8.04 -2.88 3.18
C GLU A 159 7.32 -1.78 3.96
N ARG A 160 7.09 -1.99 5.26
CA ARG A 160 6.37 -1.06 6.13
C ARG A 160 6.91 -0.99 7.56
N GLY A 161 8.11 -1.52 7.80
CA GLY A 161 8.77 -1.54 9.10
C GLY A 161 8.54 -2.81 9.90
N ASN A 162 9.38 -2.95 10.93
CA ASN A 162 9.40 -4.07 11.86
C ASN A 162 9.14 -3.60 13.29
N THR A 163 8.55 -4.48 14.10
CA THR A 163 8.51 -4.31 15.56
C THR A 163 9.89 -4.58 16.14
N PHE A 164 10.44 -3.64 16.92
CA PHE A 164 11.81 -3.73 17.44
C PHE A 164 11.95 -3.47 18.95
N GLY A 165 10.85 -3.22 19.67
CA GLY A 165 10.89 -3.04 21.12
C GLY A 165 10.97 -1.59 21.61
N TYR A 166 11.07 -0.58 20.75
CA TYR A 166 11.00 0.84 21.12
C TYR A 166 9.58 1.37 21.31
N GLY A 167 8.56 0.59 20.95
CA GLY A 167 7.20 1.08 20.75
C GLY A 167 6.95 1.67 19.36
N ALA A 168 7.94 2.27 18.71
CA ALA A 168 7.88 2.68 17.31
C ALA A 168 8.32 1.55 16.36
N LEU A 169 7.86 1.57 15.11
CA LEU A 169 8.37 0.68 14.07
C LEU A 169 9.73 1.16 13.55
N VAL A 170 10.55 0.22 13.12
CA VAL A 170 11.87 0.48 12.54
C VAL A 170 11.95 -0.10 11.14
N VAL A 171 12.43 0.69 10.19
CA VAL A 171 12.77 0.23 8.84
C VAL A 171 14.27 0.00 8.74
N ASP A 172 14.65 -1.24 8.47
CA ASP A 172 16.01 -1.53 8.02
C ASP A 172 16.04 -1.35 6.49
N MET A 173 16.73 -0.30 6.03
CA MET A 173 16.82 0.02 4.60
C MET A 173 17.45 -1.10 3.76
N ARG A 174 18.25 -1.99 4.36
CA ARG A 174 18.81 -3.18 3.70
C ARG A 174 17.72 -4.17 3.29
N ASN A 175 16.59 -4.21 4.01
CA ASN A 175 15.45 -5.05 3.66
C ASN A 175 14.90 -4.75 2.27
N LEU A 176 14.98 -3.51 1.80
CA LEU A 176 14.53 -3.13 0.47
C LEU A 176 15.30 -3.88 -0.61
N LEU A 177 16.61 -4.02 -0.45
CA LEU A 177 17.46 -4.79 -1.38
C LEU A 177 17.24 -6.30 -1.25
N LEU A 178 17.04 -6.81 -0.03
CA LEU A 178 16.77 -8.23 0.20
C LEU A 178 15.42 -8.64 -0.42
N LEU A 179 14.39 -7.83 -0.24
CA LEU A 179 13.07 -8.07 -0.82
C LEU A 179 13.08 -8.03 -2.36
N LYS A 180 13.92 -7.17 -2.96
CA LYS A 180 14.08 -7.08 -4.43
C LYS A 180 14.62 -8.35 -5.07
N GLN A 181 15.21 -9.26 -4.30
CA GLN A 181 15.61 -10.58 -4.81
C GLN A 181 14.39 -11.45 -5.17
N TYR A 182 13.23 -11.16 -4.59
CA TYR A 182 12.03 -11.97 -4.72
C TYR A 182 10.95 -11.34 -5.58
N ALA A 183 10.79 -9.99 -5.54
CA ALA A 183 9.74 -9.28 -6.25
C ALA A 183 10.02 -7.77 -6.32
N PRO A 184 9.35 -7.00 -7.20
CA PRO A 184 9.31 -5.54 -7.11
C PRO A 184 8.87 -5.07 -5.73
N VAL A 185 9.54 -4.02 -5.22
CA VAL A 185 9.36 -3.52 -3.85
C VAL A 185 8.68 -2.16 -3.84
N ILE A 186 7.54 -2.10 -3.17
CA ILE A 186 6.85 -0.87 -2.81
C ILE A 186 7.28 -0.47 -1.38
N PHE A 187 7.65 0.77 -1.18
CA PHE A 187 7.93 1.28 0.15
C PHE A 187 6.72 2.02 0.71
N ASP A 188 6.18 1.53 1.81
CA ASP A 188 5.08 2.16 2.55
C ASP A 188 5.64 3.21 3.51
N ALA A 189 5.69 4.46 3.06
CA ALA A 189 6.22 5.57 3.84
C ALA A 189 5.27 6.00 4.98
N THR A 190 3.97 5.74 4.84
CA THR A 190 2.96 6.08 5.85
C THR A 190 3.03 5.15 7.06
N HIS A 191 2.94 3.84 6.83
CA HIS A 191 2.89 2.90 7.95
C HIS A 191 4.27 2.59 8.57
N SER A 192 5.34 2.97 7.90
CA SER A 192 6.71 2.87 8.45
C SER A 192 6.96 3.79 9.65
N VAL A 193 6.14 4.85 9.82
CA VAL A 193 6.26 5.82 10.91
C VAL A 193 5.20 5.63 12.00
N GLN A 194 4.45 4.55 11.96
CA GLN A 194 3.45 4.23 12.99
C GLN A 194 4.09 3.91 14.34
N ILE A 195 3.37 4.27 15.39
CA ILE A 195 3.61 3.83 16.76
C ILE A 195 2.46 2.90 17.14
N PRO A 196 2.65 1.57 17.09
CA PRO A 196 1.57 0.62 17.35
C PRO A 196 1.02 0.73 18.76
N SER A 197 -0.32 0.78 18.87
CA SER A 197 -1.08 0.51 20.11
C SER A 197 -0.69 1.32 21.36
N THR A 198 -0.52 2.64 21.24
CA THR A 198 -0.42 3.51 22.41
C THR A 198 -1.78 4.16 22.68
N GLY A 199 -2.44 3.81 23.79
CA GLY A 199 -3.65 4.50 24.26
C GLY A 199 -4.95 4.22 23.49
N GLY A 200 -5.12 3.01 22.88
CA GLY A 200 -6.39 2.60 22.23
C GLY A 200 -6.54 3.04 20.78
N THR A 201 -5.60 3.81 20.24
CA THR A 201 -5.52 4.22 18.82
C THR A 201 -4.10 4.03 18.30
N THR A 202 -3.96 3.83 16.99
CA THR A 202 -2.64 3.82 16.34
C THR A 202 -2.10 5.25 16.31
N GLY A 203 -0.95 5.47 16.94
CA GLY A 203 -0.22 6.73 16.89
C GLY A 203 0.76 6.77 15.73
N GLY A 204 1.49 7.88 15.61
CA GLY A 204 2.56 8.09 14.64
C GLY A 204 2.86 9.57 14.44
N ASN A 205 3.74 9.85 13.47
CA ASN A 205 4.11 11.22 13.14
C ASN A 205 4.37 11.35 11.63
N SER A 206 3.43 11.91 10.92
CA SER A 206 3.51 12.14 9.47
C SER A 206 4.69 13.05 9.06
N ALA A 207 5.24 13.84 9.97
CA ALA A 207 6.43 14.66 9.68
C ALA A 207 7.65 13.81 9.26
N PHE A 208 7.71 12.54 9.63
CA PHE A 208 8.79 11.64 9.23
C PHE A 208 8.56 10.97 7.86
N VAL A 209 7.34 10.96 7.34
CA VAL A 209 7.01 10.31 6.05
C VAL A 209 7.90 10.79 4.90
N PRO A 210 8.13 12.11 4.68
CA PRO A 210 8.99 12.57 3.60
C PRO A 210 10.46 12.13 3.76
N TYR A 211 10.95 12.02 5.00
CA TYR A 211 12.33 11.58 5.26
C TYR A 211 12.50 10.09 4.95
N MET A 212 11.53 9.26 5.36
CA MET A 212 11.55 7.84 5.09
C MET A 212 11.40 7.54 3.59
N ALA A 213 10.53 8.28 2.90
CA ALA A 213 10.36 8.17 1.46
C ALA A 213 11.66 8.53 0.69
N LYS A 214 12.34 9.63 1.09
CA LYS A 214 13.62 10.03 0.51
C LYS A 214 14.73 9.00 0.74
N ALA A 215 14.80 8.41 1.92
CA ALA A 215 15.76 7.35 2.22
C ALA A 215 15.51 6.11 1.35
N ALA A 216 14.24 5.69 1.19
CA ALA A 216 13.87 4.58 0.32
C ALA A 216 14.12 4.88 -1.17
N ALA A 217 13.91 6.13 -1.61
CA ALA A 217 14.24 6.58 -2.95
C ALA A 217 15.74 6.44 -3.25
N ALA A 218 16.59 6.80 -2.28
CA ALA A 218 18.03 6.66 -2.41
C ALA A 218 18.50 5.20 -2.46
N VAL A 219 17.77 4.26 -1.84
CA VAL A 219 18.05 2.82 -1.97
C VAL A 219 17.61 2.26 -3.33
N GLY A 220 16.60 2.85 -3.95
CA GLY A 220 16.10 2.44 -5.26
C GLY A 220 14.98 1.41 -5.19
N VAL A 221 13.82 1.79 -4.66
CA VAL A 221 12.59 0.99 -4.68
C VAL A 221 11.82 1.15 -5.98
N ASP A 222 10.91 0.21 -6.27
CA ASP A 222 10.13 0.19 -7.51
C ASP A 222 8.86 1.04 -7.44
N GLY A 223 8.48 1.46 -6.22
CA GLY A 223 7.35 2.35 -6.01
C GLY A 223 7.16 2.73 -4.56
N PHE A 224 6.20 3.62 -4.34
CA PHE A 224 5.88 4.17 -3.03
C PHE A 224 4.40 4.04 -2.73
N PHE A 225 4.11 3.85 -1.47
CA PHE A 225 2.76 3.86 -0.92
C PHE A 225 2.65 5.01 0.08
N PHE A 226 1.61 5.84 -0.11
CA PHE A 226 1.28 6.94 0.78
C PHE A 226 -0.21 6.94 1.09
N GLU A 227 -0.56 7.18 2.34
CA GLU A 227 -1.91 7.61 2.68
C GLU A 227 -1.94 9.14 2.77
N THR A 228 -2.96 9.72 2.17
CA THR A 228 -3.13 11.18 2.10
C THR A 228 -4.59 11.57 2.27
N HIS A 229 -4.81 12.77 2.76
CA HIS A 229 -6.14 13.33 2.96
C HIS A 229 -6.12 14.84 2.70
N ILE A 230 -7.27 15.42 2.37
CA ILE A 230 -7.43 16.88 2.24
C ILE A 230 -7.14 17.56 3.59
N ASP A 231 -7.67 16.98 4.66
CA ASP A 231 -7.42 17.39 6.04
C ASP A 231 -7.25 16.13 6.91
N PRO A 232 -6.00 15.67 7.16
CA PRO A 232 -5.74 14.50 8.00
C PRO A 232 -6.29 14.58 9.43
N SER A 233 -6.56 15.78 9.95
CA SER A 233 -7.04 15.97 11.32
C SER A 233 -8.47 15.47 11.53
N VAL A 234 -9.25 15.39 10.46
CA VAL A 234 -10.65 14.91 10.48
C VAL A 234 -10.81 13.50 9.89
N ALA A 235 -9.72 12.90 9.42
CA ALA A 235 -9.74 11.56 8.82
C ALA A 235 -10.22 10.51 9.83
N LYS A 236 -11.07 9.59 9.37
CA LYS A 236 -11.69 8.55 10.23
C LYS A 236 -10.75 7.39 10.56
N SER A 237 -9.58 7.33 9.91
CA SER A 237 -8.55 6.31 10.15
C SER A 237 -7.17 6.89 9.86
N ASP A 238 -6.17 6.54 10.68
CA ASP A 238 -4.73 6.80 10.50
C ASP A 238 -4.30 8.26 10.27
N GLY A 239 -5.15 9.23 10.62
CA GLY A 239 -4.88 10.67 10.45
C GLY A 239 -3.48 11.13 10.87
N PRO A 240 -2.94 10.72 12.06
CA PRO A 240 -1.60 11.10 12.50
C PRO A 240 -0.45 10.69 11.57
N ASN A 241 -0.66 9.70 10.69
CA ASN A 241 0.34 9.19 9.75
C ASN A 241 0.15 9.69 8.32
N MET A 242 -0.99 10.30 8.00
CA MET A 242 -1.28 10.77 6.65
C MET A 242 -0.59 12.08 6.32
N LEU A 243 -0.17 12.20 5.08
CA LEU A 243 0.24 13.49 4.51
C LEU A 243 -0.97 14.30 4.06
N LYS A 244 -0.89 15.63 4.16
CA LYS A 244 -1.70 16.52 3.33
C LYS A 244 -1.33 16.32 1.87
N ILE A 245 -2.27 16.53 0.95
CA ILE A 245 -2.04 16.33 -0.48
C ILE A 245 -0.91 17.25 -1.00
N GLU A 246 -0.82 18.46 -0.49
CA GLU A 246 0.23 19.43 -0.83
C GLU A 246 1.63 18.93 -0.42
N ASP A 247 1.75 18.32 0.77
CA ASP A 247 3.00 17.74 1.26
C ASP A 247 3.37 16.45 0.47
N LEU A 248 2.38 15.71 -0.01
CA LEU A 248 2.60 14.57 -0.88
C LEU A 248 3.23 15.01 -2.21
N TYR A 249 2.74 16.06 -2.85
CA TYR A 249 3.32 16.58 -4.09
C TYR A 249 4.79 16.96 -3.93
N LYS A 250 5.09 17.67 -2.83
CA LYS A 250 6.48 18.02 -2.51
C LYS A 250 7.34 16.77 -2.30
N THR A 251 6.83 15.79 -1.57
CA THR A 251 7.55 14.55 -1.31
C THR A 251 7.84 13.78 -2.59
N VAL A 252 6.89 13.68 -3.51
CA VAL A 252 7.07 13.03 -4.81
C VAL A 252 8.10 13.78 -5.67
N SER A 253 8.08 15.11 -5.66
CA SER A 253 9.10 15.92 -6.34
C SER A 253 10.51 15.67 -5.77
N ASP A 254 10.65 15.62 -4.44
CA ASP A 254 11.92 15.31 -3.77
C ASP A 254 12.43 13.91 -4.14
N ILE A 255 11.54 12.91 -4.25
CA ILE A 255 11.86 11.54 -4.70
C ILE A 255 12.45 11.56 -6.10
N PHE A 256 11.82 12.22 -7.05
CA PHE A 256 12.32 12.31 -8.42
C PHE A 256 13.70 12.98 -8.50
N ALA A 257 13.91 14.06 -7.76
CA ALA A 257 15.22 14.72 -7.72
C ALA A 257 16.32 13.79 -7.19
N ILE A 258 16.03 12.94 -6.18
CA ILE A 258 16.97 11.95 -5.66
C ILE A 258 17.23 10.85 -6.70
N GLN A 259 16.18 10.32 -7.33
CA GLN A 259 16.31 9.28 -8.33
C GLN A 259 17.11 9.76 -9.55
N GLU A 260 16.88 10.97 -10.01
CA GLU A 260 17.63 11.61 -11.08
C GLU A 260 19.12 11.77 -10.71
N ALA A 261 19.40 12.27 -9.50
CA ALA A 261 20.78 12.45 -9.01
C ALA A 261 21.56 11.13 -8.90
N LEU A 262 20.85 10.00 -8.72
CA LEU A 262 21.44 8.67 -8.62
C LEU A 262 21.40 7.89 -9.94
N GLY A 263 20.84 8.47 -11.02
CA GLY A 263 20.72 7.81 -12.33
C GLY A 263 19.69 6.67 -12.34
N TYR A 264 18.71 6.69 -11.47
CA TYR A 264 17.57 5.77 -11.52
C TYR A 264 16.54 6.36 -12.51
N ASN A 265 16.46 5.81 -13.70
CA ASN A 265 15.53 6.21 -14.77
C ASN A 265 14.34 5.23 -14.87
#